data_95c4f9e76013c3dd0a6d8843760da42d
#
_entry.id   95c4f9e76013c3dd0a6d8843760da42d
#
_cell.length_a   1.000
_cell.length_b   1.000
_cell.length_c   1.000
_cell.angle_alpha   90.00
_cell.angle_beta   90.00
_cell.angle_gamma   90.00
#
_symmetry.space_group_name_H-M   'P 1'
#
loop_
_entity.id
_entity.type
_entity.pdbx_description
1 polymer ?
#
loop_
_entity_poly.entity_id
_entity_poly.type
_entity_poly.pdbx_seq_one_letter_code
_entity_poly.pdbx_strand_id
1 'polypeptide(L)'
;MKAVVVGSGSWGTGLAQVLCDNNEDVMIYGNCESEIRDINENHQNAKYFAGVELNPALKATTDIQVVKDADVIVLSIPTIAVESVCKEIDALLDHKVVVVNTSKGFHPETFDRMSDVIRRNISAEHLSSVVSLIGPSHAEEVVIRMLTTICAVSLKEADAQKIQKLFSNDYLRIYTGTDEIGSEIGVAVKNAIALASGVLYGLGYGDNTRAALITRGLMEMTRYGVALGGKKETFMGLTGIGDLIVTCTSKHSRNFQAGYDIGKHNSAKYFWDNNTKTVEGVRTAKAVHENAKRLGIDMPIVNEIYQVLFEDKNPEDSARDLMLRDLKSEINF
;
A
#
# COMPACT_ATOMS: atom_id res chain seq x y z
N MET A 1 4.01 23.19 -10.07
CA MET A 1 4.16 23.06 -8.57
C MET A 1 5.44 22.32 -8.30
N LYS A 2 6.13 22.66 -7.20
CA LYS A 2 7.32 21.92 -6.79
C LYS A 2 6.90 20.71 -5.95
N ALA A 3 7.19 19.51 -6.44
CA ALA A 3 6.90 18.27 -5.75
C ALA A 3 8.18 17.60 -5.25
N VAL A 4 8.18 17.09 -4.03
CA VAL A 4 9.27 16.28 -3.50
C VAL A 4 8.74 14.89 -3.19
N VAL A 5 9.32 13.86 -3.83
CA VAL A 5 9.02 12.47 -3.55
C VAL A 5 10.03 11.95 -2.53
N VAL A 6 9.55 11.69 -1.33
CA VAL A 6 10.34 11.15 -0.22
C VAL A 6 10.33 9.63 -0.30
N GLY A 7 11.45 9.07 -0.73
CA GLY A 7 11.67 7.65 -0.95
C GLY A 7 12.04 7.31 -2.38
N SER A 8 13.30 6.86 -2.60
CA SER A 8 13.84 6.41 -3.89
C SER A 8 13.54 4.94 -4.22
N GLY A 9 12.61 4.31 -3.50
CA GLY A 9 12.17 2.95 -3.76
C GLY A 9 11.37 2.82 -5.07
N SER A 10 10.92 1.59 -5.38
CA SER A 10 10.19 1.32 -6.63
C SER A 10 9.00 2.25 -6.84
N TRP A 11 8.09 2.36 -5.86
CA TRP A 11 6.89 3.19 -6.02
C TRP A 11 7.19 4.68 -6.08
N GLY A 12 8.14 5.18 -5.25
CA GLY A 12 8.56 6.59 -5.29
C GLY A 12 9.17 6.96 -6.63
N THR A 13 10.04 6.13 -7.18
CA THR A 13 10.62 6.33 -8.51
C THR A 13 9.54 6.33 -9.60
N GLY A 14 8.58 5.39 -9.55
CA GLY A 14 7.47 5.36 -10.51
C GLY A 14 6.59 6.61 -10.48
N LEU A 15 6.26 7.11 -9.27
CA LEU A 15 5.47 8.34 -9.12
C LEU A 15 6.25 9.61 -9.54
N ALA A 16 7.55 9.66 -9.23
CA ALA A 16 8.39 10.78 -9.70
C ALA A 16 8.53 10.80 -11.21
N GLN A 17 8.62 9.62 -11.85
CA GLN A 17 8.56 9.48 -13.31
C GLN A 17 7.27 10.08 -13.88
N VAL A 18 6.11 9.76 -13.28
CA VAL A 18 4.80 10.31 -13.69
C VAL A 18 4.79 11.84 -13.61
N LEU A 19 5.25 12.40 -12.48
CA LEU A 19 5.32 13.85 -12.30
C LEU A 19 6.25 14.52 -13.33
N CYS A 20 7.40 13.90 -13.58
CA CYS A 20 8.35 14.38 -14.56
C CYS A 20 7.78 14.34 -16.00
N ASP A 21 7.06 13.24 -16.34
CA ASP A 21 6.37 13.12 -17.63
C ASP A 21 5.23 14.16 -17.78
N ASN A 22 4.65 14.62 -16.67
CA ASN A 22 3.67 15.70 -16.64
C ASN A 22 4.30 17.10 -16.67
N ASN A 23 5.63 17.21 -16.86
CA ASN A 23 6.40 18.45 -16.84
C ASN A 23 6.31 19.22 -15.52
N GLU A 24 6.12 18.54 -14.41
CA GLU A 24 6.16 19.14 -13.07
C GLU A 24 7.61 19.24 -12.56
N ASP A 25 7.88 20.24 -11.73
CA ASP A 25 9.14 20.37 -11.02
C ASP A 25 9.18 19.33 -9.90
N VAL A 26 9.93 18.24 -10.10
CA VAL A 26 10.00 17.12 -9.19
C VAL A 26 11.42 16.77 -8.77
N MET A 27 11.61 16.50 -7.48
CA MET A 27 12.86 15.99 -6.91
C MET A 27 12.57 14.74 -6.10
N ILE A 28 13.39 13.68 -6.26
CA ILE A 28 13.38 12.53 -5.34
C ILE A 28 14.36 12.80 -4.21
N TYR A 29 13.91 12.62 -2.96
CA TYR A 29 14.77 12.46 -1.80
C TYR A 29 14.90 10.97 -1.45
N GLY A 30 16.10 10.47 -1.25
CA GLY A 30 16.39 9.10 -0.81
C GLY A 30 17.66 9.03 -0.01
N ASN A 31 17.74 8.05 0.91
CA ASN A 31 18.90 7.85 1.79
C ASN A 31 19.98 6.91 1.25
N CYS A 32 19.82 6.41 0.00
CA CYS A 32 20.75 5.49 -0.63
C CYS A 32 21.52 6.18 -1.76
N GLU A 33 22.77 6.56 -1.51
CA GLU A 33 23.61 7.28 -2.49
C GLU A 33 23.73 6.57 -3.84
N SER A 34 23.78 5.23 -3.85
CA SER A 34 23.89 4.48 -5.11
C SER A 34 22.64 4.58 -5.97
N GLU A 35 21.43 4.61 -5.35
CA GLU A 35 20.18 4.84 -6.07
C GLU A 35 20.09 6.27 -6.62
N ILE A 36 20.48 7.27 -5.80
CA ILE A 36 20.50 8.68 -6.21
C ILE A 36 21.47 8.92 -7.36
N ARG A 37 22.65 8.32 -7.31
CA ARG A 37 23.63 8.41 -8.40
C ARG A 37 23.12 7.77 -9.67
N ASP A 38 22.55 6.58 -9.60
CA ASP A 38 22.01 5.86 -10.75
C ASP A 38 20.90 6.66 -11.45
N ILE A 39 20.00 7.29 -10.69
CA ILE A 39 18.96 8.18 -11.23
C ILE A 39 19.57 9.40 -11.94
N ASN A 40 20.55 10.07 -11.33
CA ASN A 40 21.09 11.32 -11.85
C ASN A 40 22.06 11.13 -13.04
N GLU A 41 22.89 10.09 -13.02
CA GLU A 41 23.97 9.87 -14.00
C GLU A 41 23.54 8.92 -15.13
N ASN A 42 22.78 7.85 -14.79
CA ASN A 42 22.42 6.81 -15.74
C ASN A 42 20.95 6.89 -16.17
N HIS A 43 20.14 7.77 -15.57
CA HIS A 43 18.69 7.84 -15.76
C HIS A 43 18.00 6.49 -15.55
N GLN A 44 18.41 5.77 -14.50
CA GLN A 44 17.90 4.45 -14.14
C GLN A 44 17.72 4.34 -12.63
N ASN A 45 16.96 3.37 -12.20
CA ASN A 45 17.00 2.84 -10.83
C ASN A 45 17.05 1.31 -10.95
N ALA A 46 18.20 0.82 -11.41
CA ALA A 46 18.41 -0.56 -11.84
C ALA A 46 18.15 -1.58 -10.73
N LYS A 47 18.29 -1.18 -9.46
CA LYS A 47 17.98 -2.01 -8.29
C LYS A 47 16.52 -2.48 -8.29
N TYR A 48 15.59 -1.65 -8.76
CA TYR A 48 14.17 -1.93 -8.78
C TYR A 48 13.64 -2.22 -10.19
N PHE A 49 14.25 -1.61 -11.21
CA PHE A 49 13.76 -1.61 -12.59
C PHE A 49 14.90 -1.83 -13.57
N ALA A 50 15.44 -3.05 -13.57
CA ALA A 50 16.56 -3.38 -14.46
C ALA A 50 16.19 -3.14 -15.94
N GLY A 51 17.00 -2.29 -16.63
CA GLY A 51 16.84 -1.99 -18.05
C GLY A 51 15.72 -1.01 -18.38
N VAL A 52 15.13 -0.34 -17.39
CA VAL A 52 14.14 0.73 -17.61
C VAL A 52 14.85 2.08 -17.58
N GLU A 53 14.69 2.86 -18.63
CA GLU A 53 15.17 4.24 -18.74
C GLU A 53 14.14 5.20 -18.14
N LEU A 54 14.57 6.01 -17.18
CA LEU A 54 13.76 7.04 -16.56
C LEU A 54 13.82 8.34 -17.38
N ASN A 55 12.86 9.23 -17.16
CA ASN A 55 12.86 10.54 -17.76
C ASN A 55 14.17 11.28 -17.40
N PRO A 56 14.97 11.75 -18.38
CA PRO A 56 16.28 12.36 -18.11
C PRO A 56 16.19 13.69 -17.35
N ALA A 57 15.02 14.30 -17.27
CA ALA A 57 14.80 15.50 -16.45
C ALA A 57 14.61 15.17 -14.97
N LEU A 58 14.33 13.90 -14.61
CA LEU A 58 14.17 13.46 -13.23
C LEU A 58 15.49 13.62 -12.46
N LYS A 59 15.42 14.27 -11.29
CA LYS A 59 16.55 14.50 -10.39
C LYS A 59 16.31 13.88 -9.02
N ALA A 60 17.39 13.52 -8.36
CA ALA A 60 17.35 12.93 -7.04
C ALA A 60 18.46 13.47 -6.13
N THR A 61 18.25 13.47 -4.81
CA THR A 61 19.21 13.97 -3.81
C THR A 61 19.15 13.15 -2.53
N THR A 62 20.25 13.14 -1.78
CA THR A 62 20.29 12.65 -0.40
C THR A 62 20.07 13.75 0.64
N ASP A 63 19.90 15.00 0.22
CA ASP A 63 19.66 16.14 1.10
C ASP A 63 18.16 16.35 1.31
N ILE A 64 17.68 16.08 2.53
CA ILE A 64 16.26 16.26 2.88
C ILE A 64 15.83 17.74 2.91
N GLN A 65 16.78 18.69 2.93
CA GLN A 65 16.46 20.12 2.90
C GLN A 65 15.65 20.52 1.65
N VAL A 66 15.63 19.68 0.62
CA VAL A 66 14.84 19.89 -0.61
C VAL A 66 13.33 20.04 -0.33
N VAL A 67 12.82 19.52 0.81
CA VAL A 67 11.40 19.64 1.21
C VAL A 67 11.00 21.06 1.60
N LYS A 68 11.96 21.94 1.93
CA LYS A 68 11.68 23.31 2.35
C LYS A 68 10.93 24.14 1.34
N ASP A 69 11.11 23.88 0.06
CA ASP A 69 10.48 24.66 -1.00
C ASP A 69 9.33 23.90 -1.68
N ALA A 70 8.90 22.77 -1.12
CA ALA A 70 7.91 21.92 -1.75
C ALA A 70 6.47 22.42 -1.52
N ASP A 71 5.66 22.47 -2.59
CA ASP A 71 4.21 22.65 -2.50
C ASP A 71 3.50 21.33 -2.13
N VAL A 72 4.08 20.21 -2.58
CA VAL A 72 3.56 18.85 -2.41
C VAL A 72 4.68 17.91 -2.00
N ILE A 73 4.48 17.17 -0.92
CA ILE A 73 5.41 16.15 -0.44
C ILE A 73 4.75 14.77 -0.58
N VAL A 74 5.36 13.89 -1.37
CA VAL A 74 4.88 12.53 -1.61
C VAL A 74 5.66 11.56 -0.73
N LEU A 75 5.01 10.97 0.26
CA LEU A 75 5.61 9.97 1.13
C LEU A 75 5.49 8.58 0.49
N SER A 76 6.60 8.06 -0.03
CA SER A 76 6.69 6.72 -0.63
C SER A 76 7.74 5.87 0.11
N ILE A 77 7.54 5.75 1.42
CA ILE A 77 8.42 5.07 2.37
C ILE A 77 7.67 3.97 3.12
N PRO A 78 8.37 3.00 3.73
CA PRO A 78 7.74 1.99 4.58
C PRO A 78 6.95 2.61 5.74
N THR A 79 5.82 1.97 6.14
CA THR A 79 4.94 2.47 7.21
C THR A 79 5.66 2.76 8.51
N ILE A 80 6.68 1.96 8.86
CA ILE A 80 7.52 2.12 10.06
C ILE A 80 8.32 3.43 10.07
N ALA A 81 8.62 4.00 8.91
CA ALA A 81 9.42 5.21 8.79
C ALA A 81 8.58 6.50 8.74
N VAL A 82 7.27 6.39 8.53
CA VAL A 82 6.40 7.56 8.30
C VAL A 82 6.45 8.54 9.48
N GLU A 83 6.35 8.04 10.70
CA GLU A 83 6.34 8.89 11.89
C GLU A 83 7.63 9.72 12.04
N SER A 84 8.79 9.07 11.97
CA SER A 84 10.08 9.75 12.13
C SER A 84 10.37 10.73 11.00
N VAL A 85 10.04 10.36 9.77
CA VAL A 85 10.23 11.24 8.60
C VAL A 85 9.29 12.42 8.63
N CYS A 86 8.04 12.26 9.07
CA CYS A 86 7.12 13.39 9.24
C CYS A 86 7.62 14.40 10.28
N LYS A 87 8.18 13.94 11.40
CA LYS A 87 8.78 14.83 12.41
C LYS A 87 9.98 15.61 11.85
N GLU A 88 10.82 14.95 11.06
CA GLU A 88 11.96 15.60 10.41
C GLU A 88 11.51 16.64 9.38
N ILE A 89 10.50 16.32 8.57
CA ILE A 89 9.91 17.22 7.58
C ILE A 89 9.29 18.44 8.29
N ASP A 90 8.48 18.23 9.35
CA ASP A 90 7.82 19.31 10.08
C ASP A 90 8.81 20.34 10.62
N ALA A 91 9.97 19.87 11.12
CA ALA A 91 11.03 20.75 11.62
C ALA A 91 11.73 21.59 10.53
N LEU A 92 11.54 21.25 9.25
CA LEU A 92 12.16 21.94 8.11
C LEU A 92 11.21 22.91 7.42
N LEU A 93 9.90 22.72 7.56
CA LEU A 93 8.88 23.53 6.88
C LEU A 93 8.68 24.88 7.57
N ASP A 94 8.39 25.92 6.80
CA ASP A 94 7.98 27.25 7.25
C ASP A 94 6.66 27.71 6.58
N HIS A 95 6.04 26.82 5.80
CA HIS A 95 4.78 27.07 5.07
C HIS A 95 3.93 25.81 4.99
N LYS A 96 2.71 25.95 4.47
CA LYS A 96 1.76 24.83 4.34
C LYS A 96 2.02 24.03 3.08
N VAL A 97 2.11 22.70 3.24
CA VAL A 97 2.25 21.72 2.16
C VAL A 97 1.06 20.77 2.11
N VAL A 98 0.79 20.20 0.94
CA VAL A 98 -0.06 19.02 0.81
C VAL A 98 0.84 17.78 0.93
N VAL A 99 0.49 16.87 1.84
CA VAL A 99 1.19 15.60 1.99
C VAL A 99 0.43 14.50 1.29
N VAL A 100 1.06 13.85 0.33
CA VAL A 100 0.50 12.70 -0.40
C VAL A 100 1.05 11.40 0.23
N ASN A 101 0.16 10.65 0.88
CA ASN A 101 0.47 9.33 1.42
C ASN A 101 0.30 8.26 0.34
N THR A 102 1.31 7.44 0.14
CA THR A 102 1.24 6.29 -0.78
C THR A 102 1.49 4.96 -0.08
N SER A 103 1.69 4.98 1.23
CA SER A 103 1.93 3.79 2.03
C SER A 103 0.64 2.98 2.20
N LYS A 104 0.74 1.66 2.06
CA LYS A 104 -0.39 0.71 2.12
C LYS A 104 -0.24 -0.18 3.36
N GLY A 105 -0.79 0.25 4.49
CA GLY A 105 -0.70 -0.48 5.76
C GLY A 105 -1.05 0.39 6.95
N PHE A 106 -0.84 -0.16 8.14
CA PHE A 106 -1.05 0.51 9.42
C PHE A 106 0.29 0.82 10.10
N HIS A 107 0.28 1.75 11.05
CA HIS A 107 1.42 1.95 11.93
C HIS A 107 1.73 0.66 12.69
N PRO A 108 3.01 0.19 12.73
CA PRO A 108 3.33 -1.15 13.22
C PRO A 108 3.02 -1.39 14.70
N GLU A 109 2.99 -0.34 15.52
CA GLU A 109 2.78 -0.44 16.97
C GLU A 109 1.38 0.01 17.40
N THR A 110 0.89 1.13 16.84
CA THR A 110 -0.40 1.72 17.25
C THR A 110 -1.57 1.24 16.40
N PHE A 111 -1.29 0.63 15.24
CA PHE A 111 -2.26 0.21 14.23
C PHE A 111 -3.11 1.35 13.65
N ASP A 112 -2.65 2.59 13.82
CA ASP A 112 -3.29 3.77 13.24
C ASP A 112 -3.14 3.78 11.71
N ARG A 113 -4.09 4.41 11.04
CA ARG A 113 -4.00 4.70 9.61
C ARG A 113 -2.86 5.70 9.35
N MET A 114 -2.23 5.60 8.19
CA MET A 114 -1.10 6.47 7.87
C MET A 114 -1.48 7.94 7.81
N SER A 115 -2.68 8.28 7.35
CA SER A 115 -3.19 9.66 7.38
C SER A 115 -3.25 10.25 8.80
N ASP A 116 -3.64 9.44 9.79
CA ASP A 116 -3.68 9.87 11.21
C ASP A 116 -2.27 10.04 11.78
N VAL A 117 -1.34 9.14 11.41
CA VAL A 117 0.07 9.25 11.78
C VAL A 117 0.68 10.55 11.22
N ILE A 118 0.43 10.85 9.95
CA ILE A 118 0.92 12.08 9.30
C ILE A 118 0.36 13.33 10.00
N ARG A 119 -0.96 13.39 10.23
CA ARG A 119 -1.60 14.54 10.90
C ARG A 119 -1.12 14.78 12.33
N ARG A 120 -0.69 13.74 13.02
CA ARG A 120 -0.18 13.83 14.39
C ARG A 120 1.27 14.31 14.44
N ASN A 121 2.03 14.12 13.36
CA ASN A 121 3.47 14.38 13.33
C ASN A 121 3.89 15.54 12.39
N ILE A 122 2.95 16.16 11.70
CA ILE A 122 3.14 17.43 10.98
C ILE A 122 2.17 18.44 11.58
N SER A 123 2.70 19.58 12.00
CA SER A 123 1.91 20.62 12.67
C SER A 123 0.82 21.21 11.76
N ALA A 124 -0.25 21.73 12.36
CA ALA A 124 -1.34 22.37 11.60
C ALA A 124 -0.88 23.66 10.89
N GLU A 125 0.26 24.22 11.29
CA GLU A 125 0.87 25.38 10.63
C GLU A 125 1.51 25.00 9.30
N HIS A 126 2.03 23.76 9.19
CA HIS A 126 2.73 23.24 8.01
C HIS A 126 1.89 22.29 7.17
N LEU A 127 0.81 21.72 7.72
CA LEU A 127 -0.05 20.78 7.00
C LEU A 127 -1.29 21.47 6.40
N SER A 128 -1.40 21.49 5.07
CA SER A 128 -2.63 21.90 4.39
C SER A 128 -3.66 20.77 4.43
N SER A 129 -3.26 19.59 3.98
CA SER A 129 -4.06 18.37 4.00
C SER A 129 -3.21 17.12 3.78
N VAL A 130 -3.81 15.97 4.06
CA VAL A 130 -3.31 14.65 3.65
C VAL A 130 -4.18 14.15 2.50
N VAL A 131 -3.54 13.64 1.45
CA VAL A 131 -4.20 12.96 0.32
C VAL A 131 -3.59 11.58 0.18
N SER A 132 -4.38 10.51 0.34
CA SER A 132 -3.92 9.15 0.10
C SER A 132 -4.03 8.82 -1.39
N LEU A 133 -2.89 8.58 -2.05
CA LEU A 133 -2.79 8.20 -3.47
C LEU A 133 -2.61 6.69 -3.56
N ILE A 134 -3.70 5.96 -3.71
CA ILE A 134 -3.80 4.52 -3.48
C ILE A 134 -4.74 3.84 -4.49
N GLY A 135 -4.53 2.54 -4.70
CA GLY A 135 -5.33 1.71 -5.62
C GLY A 135 -4.48 0.62 -6.29
N PRO A 136 -5.01 -0.07 -7.30
CA PRO A 136 -4.33 -1.15 -8.02
C PRO A 136 -3.16 -0.59 -8.84
N SER A 137 -1.95 -0.74 -8.34
CA SER A 137 -0.75 -0.16 -8.96
C SER A 137 0.50 -0.95 -8.58
N HIS A 138 1.07 -1.63 -9.57
CA HIS A 138 2.43 -2.15 -9.49
C HIS A 138 3.40 -1.12 -10.07
N ALA A 139 4.45 -0.80 -9.31
CA ALA A 139 5.44 0.19 -9.72
C ALA A 139 6.13 -0.20 -11.04
N GLU A 140 6.31 -1.51 -11.24
CA GLU A 140 6.91 -2.11 -12.43
C GLU A 140 6.12 -1.81 -13.71
N GLU A 141 4.79 -1.68 -13.60
CA GLU A 141 3.92 -1.32 -14.73
C GLU A 141 3.86 0.19 -14.93
N VAL A 142 3.77 0.96 -13.87
CA VAL A 142 3.67 2.43 -13.94
C VAL A 142 4.95 3.04 -14.51
N VAL A 143 6.13 2.55 -14.10
CA VAL A 143 7.42 3.10 -14.57
C VAL A 143 7.63 2.94 -16.07
N ILE A 144 7.01 1.91 -16.67
CA ILE A 144 7.04 1.69 -18.14
C ILE A 144 5.77 2.22 -18.84
N ARG A 145 5.01 3.07 -18.15
CA ARG A 145 3.84 3.79 -18.69
C ARG A 145 2.68 2.90 -19.13
N MET A 146 2.46 1.75 -18.45
CA MET A 146 1.27 0.93 -18.67
C MET A 146 0.03 1.61 -18.06
N LEU A 147 -1.12 1.42 -18.71
CA LEU A 147 -2.38 2.03 -18.29
C LEU A 147 -2.72 1.60 -16.87
N THR A 148 -2.78 2.57 -15.97
CA THR A 148 -3.03 2.37 -14.55
C THR A 148 -4.10 3.34 -14.05
N THR A 149 -4.95 2.87 -13.15
CA THR A 149 -6.01 3.71 -12.56
C THR A 149 -6.01 3.56 -11.04
N ILE A 150 -5.89 4.69 -10.33
CA ILE A 150 -5.88 4.75 -8.86
C ILE A 150 -6.75 5.88 -8.33
N CYS A 151 -6.80 6.07 -7.01
CA CYS A 151 -7.58 7.12 -6.36
C CYS A 151 -6.68 8.09 -5.58
N ALA A 152 -7.03 9.38 -5.64
CA ALA A 152 -6.61 10.40 -4.70
C ALA A 152 -7.75 10.62 -3.70
N VAL A 153 -7.53 10.29 -2.43
CA VAL A 153 -8.56 10.31 -1.39
C VAL A 153 -8.17 11.27 -0.29
N SER A 154 -9.05 12.22 0.02
CA SER A 154 -8.83 13.21 1.08
C SER A 154 -10.14 13.66 1.70
N LEU A 155 -10.13 14.04 2.98
CA LEU A 155 -11.26 14.70 3.63
C LEU A 155 -11.59 16.05 2.99
N LYS A 156 -10.62 16.67 2.29
CA LYS A 156 -10.80 17.89 1.49
C LYS A 156 -10.81 17.55 0.01
N GLU A 157 -11.99 17.51 -0.59
CA GLU A 157 -12.17 17.14 -1.99
C GLU A 157 -11.32 18.02 -2.95
N ALA A 158 -11.21 19.32 -2.67
CA ALA A 158 -10.39 20.22 -3.49
C ALA A 158 -8.92 19.81 -3.55
N ASP A 159 -8.36 19.29 -2.46
CA ASP A 159 -6.98 18.81 -2.42
C ASP A 159 -6.84 17.44 -3.13
N ALA A 160 -7.85 16.56 -3.02
CA ALA A 160 -7.90 15.36 -3.83
C ALA A 160 -7.93 15.68 -5.33
N GLN A 161 -8.72 16.68 -5.76
CA GLN A 161 -8.77 17.15 -7.15
C GLN A 161 -7.44 17.81 -7.60
N LYS A 162 -6.75 18.52 -6.69
CA LYS A 162 -5.42 19.07 -6.96
C LYS A 162 -4.43 17.95 -7.28
N ILE A 163 -4.39 16.91 -6.47
CA ILE A 163 -3.51 15.75 -6.66
C ILE A 163 -3.94 14.92 -7.89
N GLN A 164 -5.24 14.78 -8.14
CA GLN A 164 -5.76 14.19 -9.37
C GLN A 164 -5.16 14.85 -10.61
N LYS A 165 -5.20 16.18 -10.68
CA LYS A 165 -4.68 16.94 -11.83
C LYS A 165 -3.16 16.83 -11.95
N LEU A 166 -2.46 16.82 -10.81
CA LEU A 166 -1.00 16.74 -10.76
C LEU A 166 -0.46 15.44 -11.34
N PHE A 167 -1.13 14.30 -11.06
CA PHE A 167 -0.65 12.96 -11.43
C PHE A 167 -1.35 12.38 -12.68
N SER A 168 -2.48 12.92 -13.12
CA SER A 168 -3.19 12.35 -14.28
C SER A 168 -2.48 12.69 -15.60
N ASN A 169 -2.37 11.66 -16.46
CA ASN A 169 -1.88 11.78 -17.83
C ASN A 169 -2.52 10.69 -18.72
N ASP A 170 -1.94 10.40 -19.87
CA ASP A 170 -2.46 9.43 -20.84
C ASP A 170 -2.31 7.97 -20.41
N TYR A 171 -1.46 7.66 -19.42
CA TYR A 171 -1.28 6.30 -18.88
C TYR A 171 -1.63 6.15 -17.40
N LEU A 172 -1.73 7.23 -16.63
CA LEU A 172 -2.18 7.19 -15.23
C LEU A 172 -3.43 8.03 -15.03
N ARG A 173 -4.56 7.34 -14.76
CA ARG A 173 -5.84 7.99 -14.47
C ARG A 173 -6.12 8.01 -12.98
N ILE A 174 -6.44 9.18 -12.43
CA ILE A 174 -6.76 9.35 -11.02
C ILE A 174 -8.25 9.64 -10.86
N TYR A 175 -8.93 8.90 -9.98
CA TYR A 175 -10.26 9.23 -9.47
C TYR A 175 -10.14 9.89 -8.10
N THR A 176 -11.11 10.70 -7.71
CA THR A 176 -11.15 11.31 -6.38
C THR A 176 -12.10 10.58 -5.44
N GLY A 177 -11.84 10.67 -4.15
CA GLY A 177 -12.70 10.14 -3.10
C GLY A 177 -12.56 10.92 -1.80
N THR A 178 -13.59 10.82 -0.94
CA THR A 178 -13.60 11.46 0.38
C THR A 178 -13.68 10.48 1.55
N ASP A 179 -13.86 9.18 1.27
CA ASP A 179 -13.82 8.14 2.31
C ASP A 179 -12.38 7.67 2.55
N GLU A 180 -11.66 8.43 3.33
CA GLU A 180 -10.28 8.13 3.70
C GLU A 180 -10.18 6.85 4.54
N ILE A 181 -11.14 6.64 5.47
CA ILE A 181 -11.15 5.48 6.35
C ILE A 181 -11.30 4.20 5.52
N GLY A 182 -12.35 4.10 4.73
CA GLY A 182 -12.60 2.90 3.92
C GLY A 182 -11.48 2.62 2.92
N SER A 183 -10.95 3.67 2.29
CA SER A 183 -9.88 3.54 1.29
C SER A 183 -8.57 3.05 1.88
N GLU A 184 -8.11 3.62 3.01
CA GLU A 184 -6.86 3.20 3.66
C GLU A 184 -6.98 1.80 4.27
N ILE A 185 -8.14 1.46 4.86
CA ILE A 185 -8.40 0.11 5.37
C ILE A 185 -8.40 -0.91 4.23
N GLY A 186 -9.04 -0.61 3.11
CA GLY A 186 -9.09 -1.48 1.95
C GLY A 186 -7.69 -1.87 1.47
N VAL A 187 -6.84 -0.87 1.21
CA VAL A 187 -5.47 -1.12 0.71
C VAL A 187 -4.52 -1.69 1.76
N ALA A 188 -4.86 -1.64 3.04
CA ALA A 188 -4.11 -2.30 4.10
C ALA A 188 -4.53 -3.78 4.24
N VAL A 189 -5.82 -4.04 4.46
CA VAL A 189 -6.35 -5.40 4.74
C VAL A 189 -6.14 -6.35 3.56
N LYS A 190 -6.25 -5.86 2.32
CA LYS A 190 -5.96 -6.68 1.13
C LYS A 190 -4.61 -7.41 1.19
N ASN A 191 -3.62 -6.84 1.86
CA ASN A 191 -2.28 -7.42 1.93
C ASN A 191 -2.27 -8.74 2.71
N ALA A 192 -3.06 -8.85 3.78
CA ALA A 192 -3.24 -10.10 4.52
C ALA A 192 -4.01 -11.14 3.67
N ILE A 193 -5.04 -10.71 2.93
CA ILE A 193 -5.81 -11.60 2.05
C ILE A 193 -4.94 -12.08 0.88
N ALA A 194 -4.08 -11.21 0.33
CA ALA A 194 -3.14 -11.58 -0.73
C ALA A 194 -2.10 -12.62 -0.27
N LEU A 195 -1.68 -12.54 1.00
CA LEU A 195 -0.82 -13.55 1.61
C LEU A 195 -1.55 -14.88 1.67
N ALA A 196 -2.82 -14.92 2.14
CA ALA A 196 -3.66 -16.11 2.14
C ALA A 196 -3.86 -16.67 0.71
N SER A 197 -4.05 -15.80 -0.29
CA SER A 197 -4.14 -16.21 -1.71
C SER A 197 -2.87 -16.92 -2.19
N GLY A 198 -1.71 -16.37 -1.80
CA GLY A 198 -0.41 -17.00 -2.07
C GLY A 198 -0.29 -18.38 -1.42
N VAL A 199 -0.69 -18.51 -0.14
CA VAL A 199 -0.68 -19.81 0.58
C VAL A 199 -1.48 -20.85 -0.17
N LEU A 200 -2.72 -20.55 -0.55
CA LEU A 200 -3.57 -21.49 -1.31
C LEU A 200 -2.95 -21.87 -2.65
N TYR A 201 -2.38 -20.91 -3.37
CA TYR A 201 -1.70 -21.18 -4.63
C TYR A 201 -0.45 -22.06 -4.43
N GLY A 202 0.32 -21.84 -3.37
CA GLY A 202 1.49 -22.65 -2.99
C GLY A 202 1.14 -24.08 -2.61
N LEU A 203 -0.03 -24.30 -1.99
CA LEU A 203 -0.60 -25.63 -1.70
C LEU A 203 -1.13 -26.36 -2.95
N GLY A 204 -1.15 -25.70 -4.13
CA GLY A 204 -1.61 -26.29 -5.38
C GLY A 204 -3.11 -26.14 -5.66
N TYR A 205 -3.83 -25.31 -4.88
CA TYR A 205 -5.24 -25.02 -5.17
C TYR A 205 -5.40 -24.14 -6.41
N GLY A 206 -6.49 -24.34 -7.15
CA GLY A 206 -6.77 -23.72 -8.42
C GLY A 206 -7.54 -22.40 -8.37
N ASP A 207 -8.00 -21.96 -9.54
CA ASP A 207 -8.65 -20.64 -9.71
C ASP A 207 -9.98 -20.52 -8.97
N ASN A 208 -10.76 -21.61 -8.84
CA ASN A 208 -12.01 -21.59 -8.09
C ASN A 208 -11.79 -21.22 -6.61
N THR A 209 -10.77 -21.82 -5.98
CA THR A 209 -10.40 -21.53 -4.60
C THR A 209 -9.93 -20.10 -4.44
N ARG A 210 -9.12 -19.61 -5.38
CA ARG A 210 -8.64 -18.22 -5.39
C ARG A 210 -9.77 -17.22 -5.56
N ALA A 211 -10.71 -17.48 -6.50
CA ALA A 211 -11.89 -16.63 -6.69
C ALA A 211 -12.76 -16.59 -5.43
N ALA A 212 -13.02 -17.74 -4.81
CA ALA A 212 -13.75 -17.82 -3.54
C ALA A 212 -13.06 -17.04 -2.42
N LEU A 213 -11.73 -17.19 -2.26
CA LEU A 213 -10.95 -16.45 -1.27
C LEU A 213 -11.05 -14.93 -1.49
N ILE A 214 -10.90 -14.45 -2.71
CA ILE A 214 -10.98 -13.01 -3.04
C ILE A 214 -12.38 -12.49 -2.69
N THR A 215 -13.44 -13.21 -3.08
CA THR A 215 -14.82 -12.82 -2.78
C THR A 215 -15.09 -12.78 -1.28
N ARG A 216 -14.68 -13.81 -0.53
CA ARG A 216 -14.88 -13.86 0.92
C ARG A 216 -13.97 -12.87 1.64
N GLY A 217 -12.74 -12.68 1.17
CA GLY A 217 -11.81 -11.67 1.67
C GLY A 217 -12.34 -10.24 1.51
N LEU A 218 -13.00 -9.93 0.38
CA LEU A 218 -13.67 -8.66 0.18
C LEU A 218 -14.78 -8.43 1.22
N MET A 219 -15.54 -9.47 1.55
CA MET A 219 -16.58 -9.40 2.57
C MET A 219 -16.00 -9.12 3.97
N GLU A 220 -14.89 -9.78 4.32
CA GLU A 220 -14.19 -9.52 5.60
C GLU A 220 -13.65 -8.09 5.64
N MET A 221 -12.96 -7.66 4.59
CA MET A 221 -12.41 -6.31 4.46
C MET A 221 -13.49 -5.25 4.58
N THR A 222 -14.66 -5.46 3.91
CA THR A 222 -15.81 -4.56 3.99
C THR A 222 -16.38 -4.50 5.39
N ARG A 223 -16.58 -5.65 6.03
CA ARG A 223 -17.11 -5.74 7.41
C ARG A 223 -16.21 -4.99 8.39
N TYR A 224 -14.91 -5.25 8.32
CA TYR A 224 -13.93 -4.59 9.18
C TYR A 224 -13.90 -3.08 8.94
N GLY A 225 -13.84 -2.65 7.69
CA GLY A 225 -13.75 -1.24 7.36
C GLY A 225 -15.02 -0.45 7.69
N VAL A 226 -16.20 -1.03 7.47
CA VAL A 226 -17.48 -0.40 7.85
C VAL A 226 -17.61 -0.29 9.38
N ALA A 227 -17.18 -1.30 10.13
CA ALA A 227 -17.17 -1.24 11.60
C ALA A 227 -16.25 -0.12 12.14
N LEU A 228 -15.25 0.30 11.37
CA LEU A 228 -14.34 1.40 11.70
C LEU A 228 -14.78 2.75 11.10
N GLY A 229 -15.94 2.82 10.46
CA GLY A 229 -16.53 4.06 9.92
C GLY A 229 -16.30 4.32 8.43
N GLY A 230 -15.74 3.35 7.70
CA GLY A 230 -15.64 3.40 6.24
C GLY A 230 -16.98 3.15 5.56
N LYS A 231 -17.13 3.62 4.33
CA LYS A 231 -18.34 3.44 3.52
C LYS A 231 -18.28 2.12 2.75
N LYS A 232 -19.38 1.36 2.74
CA LYS A 232 -19.47 0.06 2.06
C LYS A 232 -19.11 0.16 0.56
N GLU A 233 -19.56 1.21 -0.10
CA GLU A 233 -19.34 1.44 -1.52
C GLU A 233 -17.86 1.58 -1.90
N THR A 234 -17.05 2.10 -0.99
CA THR A 234 -15.59 2.27 -1.19
C THR A 234 -14.91 0.93 -1.46
N PHE A 235 -15.36 -0.14 -0.79
CA PHE A 235 -14.77 -1.47 -0.97
C PHE A 235 -15.13 -2.11 -2.31
N MET A 236 -16.16 -1.62 -3.02
CA MET A 236 -16.51 -2.03 -4.39
C MET A 236 -15.71 -1.27 -5.45
N GLY A 237 -14.88 -0.32 -5.05
CA GLY A 237 -14.08 0.54 -5.93
C GLY A 237 -12.62 0.09 -6.06
N LEU A 238 -11.81 1.00 -6.61
CA LEU A 238 -10.38 0.76 -6.89
C LEU A 238 -9.57 0.50 -5.62
N THR A 239 -9.86 1.19 -4.52
CA THR A 239 -9.14 1.03 -3.23
C THR A 239 -9.62 -0.19 -2.42
N GLY A 240 -10.69 -0.83 -2.86
CA GLY A 240 -11.22 -2.08 -2.32
C GLY A 240 -10.93 -3.25 -3.25
N ILE A 241 -11.97 -3.71 -3.98
CA ILE A 241 -11.89 -4.90 -4.84
C ILE A 241 -10.82 -4.78 -5.92
N GLY A 242 -10.61 -3.58 -6.49
CA GLY A 242 -9.60 -3.39 -7.54
C GLY A 242 -8.19 -3.72 -7.07
N ASP A 243 -7.77 -3.13 -5.94
CA ASP A 243 -6.44 -3.38 -5.36
C ASP A 243 -6.33 -4.79 -4.74
N LEU A 244 -7.44 -5.36 -4.26
CA LEU A 244 -7.49 -6.73 -3.77
C LEU A 244 -7.21 -7.73 -4.89
N ILE A 245 -7.89 -7.62 -6.02
CA ILE A 245 -7.73 -8.53 -7.17
C ILE A 245 -6.27 -8.51 -7.65
N VAL A 246 -5.74 -7.34 -7.98
CA VAL A 246 -4.39 -7.22 -8.52
C VAL A 246 -3.35 -7.79 -7.55
N THR A 247 -3.54 -7.58 -6.24
CA THR A 247 -2.57 -8.05 -5.23
C THR A 247 -2.66 -9.56 -4.99
N CYS A 248 -3.85 -10.14 -5.06
CA CYS A 248 -4.08 -11.58 -4.89
C CYS A 248 -3.71 -12.44 -6.12
N THR A 249 -3.60 -11.83 -7.30
CA THR A 249 -3.38 -12.57 -8.55
C THR A 249 -2.02 -12.31 -9.19
N SER A 250 -1.33 -11.24 -8.79
CA SER A 250 -0.07 -10.83 -9.40
C SER A 250 1.14 -11.47 -8.73
N LYS A 251 2.06 -11.96 -9.56
CA LYS A 251 3.39 -12.42 -9.13
C LYS A 251 4.32 -11.27 -8.67
N HIS A 252 3.99 -10.01 -8.98
CA HIS A 252 4.71 -8.84 -8.47
C HIS A 252 4.35 -8.53 -7.01
N SER A 253 3.26 -9.08 -6.49
CA SER A 253 2.86 -8.89 -5.10
C SER A 253 3.79 -9.61 -4.14
N ARG A 254 4.55 -8.85 -3.33
CA ARG A 254 5.40 -9.41 -2.26
C ARG A 254 4.60 -10.22 -1.25
N ASN A 255 3.37 -9.81 -0.97
CA ASN A 255 2.48 -10.53 -0.05
C ASN A 255 2.07 -11.89 -0.64
N PHE A 256 1.68 -11.92 -1.92
CA PHE A 256 1.36 -13.15 -2.63
C PHE A 256 2.58 -14.10 -2.67
N GLN A 257 3.77 -13.59 -2.99
CA GLN A 257 4.99 -14.40 -3.04
C GLN A 257 5.35 -15.00 -1.67
N ALA A 258 5.26 -14.20 -0.60
CA ALA A 258 5.48 -14.70 0.76
C ALA A 258 4.48 -15.82 1.12
N GLY A 259 3.20 -15.63 0.78
CA GLY A 259 2.19 -16.68 0.95
C GLY A 259 2.48 -17.93 0.12
N TYR A 260 2.92 -17.76 -1.13
CA TYR A 260 3.30 -18.87 -2.00
C TYR A 260 4.42 -19.73 -1.38
N ASP A 261 5.45 -19.10 -0.82
CA ASP A 261 6.53 -19.80 -0.17
C ASP A 261 6.03 -20.57 1.07
N ILE A 262 5.16 -19.97 1.88
CA ILE A 262 4.54 -20.62 3.04
C ILE A 262 3.71 -21.84 2.60
N GLY A 263 2.86 -21.69 1.59
CA GLY A 263 2.03 -22.78 1.08
C GLY A 263 2.84 -23.90 0.46
N LYS A 264 3.84 -23.56 -0.37
CA LYS A 264 4.73 -24.54 -1.00
C LYS A 264 5.47 -25.43 0.00
N HIS A 265 5.85 -24.90 1.14
CA HIS A 265 6.55 -25.63 2.21
C HIS A 265 5.58 -26.14 3.28
N ASN A 266 4.29 -25.88 3.13
CA ASN A 266 3.23 -26.19 4.09
C ASN A 266 3.58 -25.79 5.54
N SER A 267 4.31 -24.68 5.69
CA SER A 267 4.77 -24.15 6.98
C SER A 267 5.26 -22.70 6.82
N ALA A 268 4.98 -21.85 7.82
CA ALA A 268 5.53 -20.50 7.88
C ALA A 268 7.03 -20.46 8.26
N LYS A 269 7.58 -21.57 8.78
CA LYS A 269 8.98 -21.63 9.24
C LYS A 269 9.97 -21.26 8.12
N TYR A 270 9.76 -21.83 6.91
CA TYR A 270 10.63 -21.52 5.77
C TYR A 270 10.64 -20.01 5.45
N PHE A 271 9.47 -19.38 5.49
CA PHE A 271 9.35 -17.94 5.29
C PHE A 271 10.12 -17.15 6.35
N TRP A 272 9.96 -17.51 7.63
CA TRP A 272 10.68 -16.81 8.72
C TRP A 272 12.19 -16.97 8.63
N ASP A 273 12.68 -18.14 8.25
CA ASP A 273 14.12 -18.44 8.18
C ASP A 273 14.81 -17.77 6.97
N ASN A 274 14.06 -17.48 5.88
CA ASN A 274 14.67 -17.06 4.60
C ASN A 274 14.23 -15.68 4.11
N ASN A 275 13.15 -15.09 4.65
CA ASN A 275 12.65 -13.82 4.15
C ASN A 275 13.46 -12.64 4.66
N THR A 276 14.02 -11.86 3.71
CA THR A 276 14.77 -10.63 3.98
C THR A 276 13.99 -9.36 3.62
N LYS A 277 12.78 -9.50 3.07
CA LYS A 277 11.98 -8.39 2.55
C LYS A 277 10.88 -8.01 3.53
N THR A 278 10.52 -6.74 3.56
CA THR A 278 9.33 -6.29 4.28
C THR A 278 8.08 -6.79 3.55
N VAL A 279 7.25 -7.55 4.27
CA VAL A 279 5.96 -8.06 3.81
C VAL A 279 4.87 -7.43 4.67
N GLU A 280 4.19 -6.42 4.13
CA GLU A 280 3.16 -5.66 4.86
C GLU A 280 1.98 -6.54 5.29
N GLY A 281 1.65 -7.58 4.52
CA GLY A 281 0.59 -8.53 4.85
C GLY A 281 0.78 -9.26 6.18
N VAL A 282 2.02 -9.52 6.58
CA VAL A 282 2.34 -10.14 7.88
C VAL A 282 1.96 -9.20 9.03
N ARG A 283 2.38 -7.94 8.95
CA ARG A 283 2.04 -6.92 9.95
C ARG A 283 0.55 -6.65 9.98
N THR A 284 -0.07 -6.53 8.79
CA THR A 284 -1.51 -6.32 8.66
C THR A 284 -2.31 -7.48 9.24
N ALA A 285 -1.91 -8.72 9.00
CA ALA A 285 -2.59 -9.89 9.57
C ALA A 285 -2.62 -9.83 11.11
N LYS A 286 -1.49 -9.48 11.74
CA LYS A 286 -1.41 -9.29 13.19
C LYS A 286 -2.31 -8.15 13.66
N ALA A 287 -2.14 -6.96 13.07
CA ALA A 287 -2.88 -5.77 13.46
C ALA A 287 -4.40 -5.95 13.35
N VAL A 288 -4.86 -6.50 12.22
CA VAL A 288 -6.29 -6.72 11.98
C VAL A 288 -6.84 -7.82 12.88
N HIS A 289 -6.11 -8.94 13.08
CA HIS A 289 -6.53 -9.99 13.99
C HIS A 289 -6.75 -9.46 15.41
N GLU A 290 -5.76 -8.77 15.98
CA GLU A 290 -5.82 -8.24 17.35
C GLU A 290 -6.95 -7.21 17.50
N ASN A 291 -7.07 -6.28 16.54
CA ASN A 291 -8.11 -5.25 16.58
C ASN A 291 -9.52 -5.83 16.36
N ALA A 292 -9.68 -6.72 15.38
CA ALA A 292 -10.97 -7.40 15.13
C ALA A 292 -11.44 -8.21 16.34
N LYS A 293 -10.53 -8.93 16.99
CA LYS A 293 -10.83 -9.67 18.23
C LYS A 293 -11.32 -8.73 19.34
N ARG A 294 -10.67 -7.59 19.52
CA ARG A 294 -11.08 -6.56 20.50
C ARG A 294 -12.46 -5.98 20.21
N LEU A 295 -12.80 -5.83 18.94
CA LEU A 295 -14.07 -5.24 18.48
C LEU A 295 -15.18 -6.28 18.25
N GLY A 296 -14.91 -7.58 18.40
CA GLY A 296 -15.87 -8.64 18.13
C GLY A 296 -16.24 -8.80 16.65
N ILE A 297 -15.32 -8.47 15.73
CA ILE A 297 -15.54 -8.54 14.29
C ILE A 297 -15.06 -9.91 13.77
N ASP A 298 -15.93 -10.65 13.07
CA ASP A 298 -15.60 -11.96 12.48
C ASP A 298 -14.73 -11.80 11.24
N MET A 299 -13.46 -12.22 11.31
CA MET A 299 -12.44 -12.14 10.27
C MET A 299 -11.78 -13.50 10.03
N PRO A 300 -12.53 -14.52 9.55
CA PRO A 300 -12.02 -15.90 9.49
C PRO A 300 -10.75 -16.06 8.64
N ILE A 301 -10.65 -15.46 7.46
CA ILE A 301 -9.45 -15.58 6.62
C ILE A 301 -8.24 -14.94 7.30
N VAL A 302 -8.43 -13.75 7.88
CA VAL A 302 -7.35 -13.06 8.61
C VAL A 302 -6.94 -13.85 9.84
N ASN A 303 -7.89 -14.45 10.57
CA ASN A 303 -7.59 -15.28 11.73
C ASN A 303 -6.79 -16.53 11.35
N GLU A 304 -7.16 -17.20 10.27
CA GLU A 304 -6.43 -18.38 9.80
C GLU A 304 -5.01 -18.02 9.38
N ILE A 305 -4.83 -16.93 8.64
CA ILE A 305 -3.48 -16.51 8.25
C ILE A 305 -2.64 -16.06 9.44
N TYR A 306 -3.26 -15.47 10.47
CA TYR A 306 -2.60 -15.14 11.73
C TYR A 306 -2.09 -16.41 12.44
N GLN A 307 -2.94 -17.45 12.54
CA GLN A 307 -2.55 -18.72 13.18
C GLN A 307 -1.40 -19.40 12.42
N VAL A 308 -1.44 -19.37 11.08
CA VAL A 308 -0.32 -19.91 10.27
C VAL A 308 0.97 -19.15 10.52
N LEU A 309 0.93 -17.83 10.63
CA LEU A 309 2.12 -16.99 10.77
C LEU A 309 2.70 -17.02 12.20
N PHE A 310 1.85 -17.06 13.23
CA PHE A 310 2.27 -16.76 14.60
C PHE A 310 1.97 -17.87 15.61
N GLU A 311 1.17 -18.89 15.23
CA GLU A 311 0.76 -19.98 16.11
C GLU A 311 1.12 -21.36 15.53
N ASP A 312 2.03 -21.41 14.56
CA ASP A 312 2.53 -22.64 13.91
C ASP A 312 1.44 -23.55 13.33
N LYS A 313 0.23 -23.01 13.03
CA LYS A 313 -0.83 -23.77 12.40
C LYS A 313 -0.40 -24.21 10.98
N ASN A 314 -0.68 -25.48 10.65
CA ASN A 314 -0.38 -26.01 9.33
C ASN A 314 -1.26 -25.29 8.26
N PRO A 315 -0.69 -24.78 7.17
CA PRO A 315 -1.42 -24.09 6.10
C PRO A 315 -2.54 -24.91 5.44
N GLU A 316 -2.35 -26.21 5.24
CA GLU A 316 -3.36 -27.10 4.67
C GLU A 316 -4.53 -27.33 5.64
N ASP A 317 -4.25 -27.49 6.95
CA ASP A 317 -5.28 -27.55 7.99
C ASP A 317 -6.07 -26.24 8.06
N SER A 318 -5.39 -25.10 7.96
CA SER A 318 -6.02 -23.78 7.92
C SER A 318 -6.99 -23.64 6.74
N ALA A 319 -6.58 -24.08 5.54
CA ALA A 319 -7.45 -24.08 4.37
C ALA A 319 -8.68 -24.99 4.57
N ARG A 320 -8.47 -26.18 5.16
CA ARG A 320 -9.55 -27.12 5.48
C ARG A 320 -10.54 -26.56 6.51
N ASP A 321 -10.05 -25.91 7.56
CA ASP A 321 -10.90 -25.36 8.60
C ASP A 321 -11.81 -24.24 8.06
N LEU A 322 -11.33 -23.43 7.13
CA LEU A 322 -12.19 -22.45 6.43
C LEU A 322 -13.35 -23.11 5.68
N MET A 323 -13.13 -24.28 5.08
CA MET A 323 -14.16 -25.04 4.35
C MET A 323 -15.14 -25.75 5.27
N LEU A 324 -14.75 -26.13 6.47
CA LEU A 324 -15.57 -26.87 7.45
C LEU A 324 -16.37 -25.96 8.39
N ARG A 325 -16.32 -24.64 8.20
CA ARG A 325 -17.15 -23.69 8.96
C ARG A 325 -18.64 -23.97 8.77
N ASP A 326 -19.46 -23.54 9.74
CA ASP A 326 -20.91 -23.69 9.69
C ASP A 326 -21.48 -23.18 8.36
N LEU A 327 -22.39 -23.95 7.79
CA LEU A 327 -23.10 -23.60 6.58
C LEU A 327 -24.03 -22.41 6.84
N LYS A 328 -23.94 -21.39 5.99
CA LYS A 328 -24.75 -20.18 6.12
C LYS A 328 -25.13 -19.60 4.75
N SER A 329 -26.10 -18.70 4.73
CA SER A 329 -26.40 -17.92 3.53
C SER A 329 -25.17 -17.12 3.08
N GLU A 330 -24.97 -16.99 1.77
CA GLU A 330 -23.84 -16.25 1.21
C GLU A 330 -23.88 -14.77 1.61
N ILE A 331 -25.06 -14.16 1.56
CA ILE A 331 -25.27 -12.73 1.86
C ILE A 331 -25.90 -12.60 3.24
N ASN A 332 -25.08 -12.59 4.27
CA ASN A 332 -25.44 -12.17 5.62
C ASN A 332 -24.55 -10.95 5.97
N PHE A 333 -25.09 -9.75 5.80
CA PHE A 333 -24.46 -8.50 6.21
C PHE A 333 -24.84 -8.12 7.63
#